data_02602c934f8b2370494a5adf9b90e443
#
_entry.id   02602c934f8b2370494a5adf9b90e443
#
_cell.length_a   1.000
_cell.length_b   1.000
_cell.length_c   1.000
_cell.angle_alpha   90.00
_cell.angle_beta   90.00
_cell.angle_gamma   90.00
#
_symmetry.space_group_name_H-M   'P 1'
#
loop_
_entity.id
_entity.type
_entity.pdbx_description
1 polymer ?
#
loop_
_entity_poly.entity_id
_entity_poly.type
_entity_poly.pdbx_seq_one_letter_code
_entity_poly.pdbx_strand_id
1 'polypeptide(L)'
;MVIDNVNDVRAEWSAISDNVMGGISEVSFYEIQDTDRNFYRLEGAVSTKNNGGFIQSILRNNQDAKEFNGVRITVRGTPDEYYIWLRTPACRLPWDRYSAYFEPTNDWSVIEIPFSSIKKSNFYMPKKLNKSRIRTIAFAAYGKDFDAKLDIANIEFY
;
A
#
# COMPACT_ATOMS: atom_id res chain seq x y z
N MET A 1 3.92 14.40 -8.99
CA MET A 1 3.32 13.60 -10.10
C MET A 1 2.25 12.68 -9.54
N VAL A 2 1.02 12.87 -9.96
CA VAL A 2 -0.11 12.05 -9.51
C VAL A 2 -0.03 10.66 -10.16
N ILE A 3 -0.12 9.62 -9.35
CA ILE A 3 -0.18 8.23 -9.79
C ILE A 3 -1.63 7.79 -9.95
N ASP A 4 -2.44 8.05 -8.94
CA ASP A 4 -3.88 7.84 -8.96
C ASP A 4 -4.59 8.80 -8.01
N ASN A 5 -5.68 9.37 -8.49
CA ASN A 5 -6.62 10.11 -7.64
C ASN A 5 -8.01 9.71 -8.09
N VAL A 6 -8.55 8.75 -7.97
CA VAL A 6 -9.92 8.23 -8.21
C VAL A 6 -10.71 8.94 -9.36
N ASN A 7 -10.49 10.25 -9.57
CA ASN A 7 -11.26 11.03 -10.53
C ASN A 7 -10.59 11.14 -11.91
N ASP A 8 -9.28 11.43 -11.93
CA ASP A 8 -8.58 11.85 -13.13
C ASP A 8 -7.55 10.84 -13.64
N VAL A 9 -6.82 10.21 -12.74
CA VAL A 9 -5.80 9.22 -13.07
C VAL A 9 -6.22 7.89 -12.47
N ARG A 10 -6.26 6.86 -13.31
CA ARG A 10 -6.68 5.54 -12.88
C ARG A 10 -5.61 4.52 -13.15
N ALA A 11 -4.97 4.08 -12.09
CA ALA A 11 -4.08 2.94 -12.14
C ALA A 11 -4.88 1.63 -12.10
N GLU A 12 -4.25 0.55 -12.50
CA GLU A 12 -4.80 -0.79 -12.37
C GLU A 12 -4.59 -1.29 -10.94
N TRP A 13 -5.69 -1.58 -10.25
CA TRP A 13 -5.71 -2.07 -8.88
C TRP A 13 -6.10 -3.53 -8.79
N SER A 14 -5.56 -4.21 -7.79
CA SER A 14 -6.02 -5.53 -7.34
C SER A 14 -5.96 -5.61 -5.82
N ALA A 15 -6.68 -6.57 -5.23
CA ALA A 15 -6.64 -6.79 -3.80
C ALA A 15 -6.44 -8.28 -3.52
N ILE A 16 -5.58 -8.59 -2.56
CA ILE A 16 -5.33 -9.95 -2.11
C ILE A 16 -5.24 -10.02 -0.59
N SER A 17 -5.45 -11.22 -0.06
CA SER A 17 -5.26 -11.51 1.35
C SER A 17 -4.34 -12.73 1.51
N ASP A 18 -4.06 -13.08 2.76
CA ASP A 18 -3.32 -14.29 3.10
C ASP A 18 -4.00 -15.61 2.70
N ASN A 19 -5.21 -15.55 2.15
CA ASN A 19 -5.88 -16.71 1.57
C ASN A 19 -5.03 -17.41 0.49
N VAL A 20 -4.19 -16.64 -0.20
CA VAL A 20 -3.22 -17.19 -1.18
C VAL A 20 -2.19 -18.12 -0.54
N MET A 21 -2.05 -18.07 0.78
CA MET A 21 -1.12 -18.88 1.59
C MET A 21 -1.84 -19.83 2.54
N GLY A 22 -3.17 -19.98 2.44
CA GLY A 22 -3.96 -20.77 3.36
C GLY A 22 -4.41 -20.04 4.63
N GLY A 23 -4.19 -18.74 4.74
CA GLY A 23 -4.72 -17.90 5.81
C GLY A 23 -6.22 -17.65 5.67
N ILE A 24 -6.82 -16.99 6.66
CA ILE A 24 -8.26 -16.75 6.73
C ILE A 24 -8.66 -15.28 6.79
N SER A 25 -7.72 -14.36 6.53
CA SER A 25 -8.05 -12.94 6.44
C SER A 25 -8.99 -12.67 5.26
N GLU A 26 -9.94 -11.76 5.45
CA GLU A 26 -10.89 -11.34 4.42
C GLU A 26 -10.53 -9.95 3.93
N VAL A 27 -10.68 -9.70 2.64
CA VAL A 27 -10.36 -8.40 2.03
C VAL A 27 -11.48 -7.94 1.12
N SER A 28 -11.81 -6.64 1.21
CA SER A 28 -12.62 -5.92 0.24
C SER A 28 -11.89 -4.65 -0.17
N PHE A 29 -11.93 -4.33 -1.46
CA PHE A 29 -11.36 -3.10 -2.00
C PHE A 29 -12.31 -2.55 -3.06
N TYR A 30 -12.78 -1.32 -2.86
CA TYR A 30 -13.79 -0.73 -3.75
C TYR A 30 -13.74 0.80 -3.71
N GLU A 31 -14.27 1.41 -4.77
CA GLU A 31 -14.39 2.86 -4.89
C GLU A 31 -15.67 3.34 -4.18
N ILE A 32 -15.55 4.42 -3.42
CA ILE A 32 -16.66 5.13 -2.81
C ILE A 32 -16.76 6.52 -3.43
N GLN A 33 -17.96 6.87 -3.89
CA GLN A 33 -18.29 8.21 -4.36
C GLN A 33 -19.02 8.93 -3.24
N ASP A 34 -18.39 9.97 -2.72
CA ASP A 34 -18.94 10.82 -1.66
C ASP A 34 -19.11 12.24 -2.20
N THR A 35 -19.98 13.04 -1.57
CA THR A 35 -20.22 14.44 -1.95
C THR A 35 -18.99 15.30 -1.84
N ASP A 36 -18.14 15.03 -0.84
CA ASP A 36 -16.94 15.84 -0.60
C ASP A 36 -15.71 15.29 -1.33
N ARG A 37 -15.61 13.97 -1.51
CA ARG A 37 -14.42 13.35 -2.05
C ARG A 37 -14.69 11.91 -2.49
N ASN A 38 -14.21 11.54 -3.65
CA ASN A 38 -14.17 10.14 -4.06
C ASN A 38 -12.88 9.48 -3.56
N PHE A 39 -12.96 8.23 -3.16
CA PHE A 39 -11.82 7.51 -2.60
C PHE A 39 -11.99 6.00 -2.77
N TYR A 40 -10.88 5.28 -2.60
CA TYR A 40 -10.87 3.82 -2.49
C TYR A 40 -10.91 3.41 -1.02
N ARG A 41 -11.60 2.33 -0.71
CA ARG A 41 -11.61 1.74 0.64
C ARG A 41 -11.05 0.35 0.60
N LEU A 42 -9.99 0.13 1.38
CA LEU A 42 -9.47 -1.19 1.73
C LEU A 42 -9.99 -1.53 3.12
N GLU A 43 -10.73 -2.62 3.25
CA GLU A 43 -11.19 -3.08 4.56
C GLU A 43 -11.25 -4.59 4.65
N GLY A 44 -11.17 -5.09 5.86
CA GLY A 44 -11.31 -6.50 6.14
C GLY A 44 -10.81 -6.89 7.50
N ALA A 45 -11.12 -8.12 7.88
CA ALA A 45 -10.64 -8.73 9.11
C ALA A 45 -9.30 -9.41 8.86
N VAL A 46 -8.23 -8.86 9.42
CA VAL A 46 -6.90 -9.47 9.38
C VAL A 46 -6.81 -10.51 10.48
N SER A 47 -6.40 -11.73 10.13
CA SER A 47 -6.20 -12.84 11.06
C SER A 47 -4.82 -13.45 10.85
N THR A 48 -4.10 -13.65 11.95
CA THR A 48 -2.79 -14.32 11.95
C THR A 48 -2.87 -15.84 11.98
N LYS A 49 -4.08 -16.41 12.04
CA LYS A 49 -4.29 -17.86 11.99
C LYS A 49 -3.74 -18.46 10.70
N ASN A 50 -3.29 -19.74 10.79
CA ASN A 50 -2.72 -20.49 9.67
C ASN A 50 -1.49 -19.79 9.04
N ASN A 51 -0.67 -19.13 9.86
CA ASN A 51 0.49 -18.34 9.42
C ASN A 51 0.15 -17.22 8.43
N GLY A 52 -1.11 -16.75 8.47
CA GLY A 52 -1.57 -15.61 7.71
C GLY A 52 -1.24 -14.28 8.39
N GLY A 53 -2.02 -13.26 8.11
CA GLY A 53 -1.94 -11.98 8.79
C GLY A 53 -1.76 -10.79 7.86
N PHE A 54 -2.34 -10.81 6.65
CA PHE A 54 -2.37 -9.61 5.83
C PHE A 54 -3.60 -9.51 4.92
N ILE A 55 -3.96 -8.27 4.63
CA ILE A 55 -4.74 -7.88 3.47
C ILE A 55 -4.00 -6.75 2.78
N GLN A 56 -4.08 -6.66 1.47
CA GLN A 56 -3.45 -5.56 0.72
C GLN A 56 -4.21 -5.20 -0.54
N SER A 57 -4.14 -3.92 -0.90
CA SER A 57 -4.48 -3.42 -2.22
C SER A 57 -3.20 -3.08 -2.97
N ILE A 58 -3.14 -3.44 -4.25
CA ILE A 58 -1.94 -3.33 -5.07
C ILE A 58 -2.28 -2.52 -6.31
N LEU A 59 -1.56 -1.44 -6.53
CA LEU A 59 -1.65 -0.69 -7.78
C LEU A 59 -0.40 -0.95 -8.65
N ARG A 60 -0.62 -1.06 -9.95
CA ARG A 60 0.47 -1.11 -10.92
C ARG A 60 0.99 0.29 -11.19
N ASN A 61 2.31 0.42 -11.22
CA ASN A 61 2.98 1.67 -11.52
C ASN A 61 3.84 1.52 -12.77
N ASN A 62 3.71 2.49 -13.68
CA ASN A 62 4.54 2.57 -14.88
C ASN A 62 5.32 3.88 -14.96
N GLN A 63 5.31 4.67 -13.88
CA GLN A 63 5.96 5.97 -13.86
C GLN A 63 7.34 5.87 -13.23
N ASP A 64 8.29 6.60 -13.79
CA ASP A 64 9.67 6.69 -13.28
C ASP A 64 9.71 7.68 -12.10
N ALA A 65 10.14 7.18 -10.94
CA ALA A 65 10.25 8.00 -9.73
C ALA A 65 11.66 8.51 -9.47
N LYS A 66 12.57 8.44 -10.44
CA LYS A 66 13.99 8.78 -10.28
C LYS A 66 14.21 10.17 -9.67
N GLU A 67 13.47 11.15 -10.13
CA GLU A 67 13.61 12.57 -9.72
C GLU A 67 12.80 12.92 -8.48
N PHE A 68 12.10 11.98 -7.89
CA PHE A 68 11.25 12.19 -6.71
C PHE A 68 11.90 11.69 -5.43
N ASN A 69 11.41 12.20 -4.30
CA ASN A 69 11.95 11.91 -2.98
C ASN A 69 11.12 10.88 -2.21
N GLY A 70 9.89 10.67 -2.58
CA GLY A 70 9.02 9.74 -1.86
C GLY A 70 7.62 9.63 -2.46
N VAL A 71 6.76 8.99 -1.68
CA VAL A 71 5.33 8.84 -1.98
C VAL A 71 4.54 9.68 -1.00
N ARG A 72 3.62 10.50 -1.53
CA ARG A 72 2.68 11.29 -0.74
C ARG A 72 1.30 10.71 -0.95
N ILE A 73 0.60 10.44 0.16
CA ILE A 73 -0.72 9.83 0.15
C ILE A 73 -1.71 10.69 0.92
N THR A 74 -2.96 10.74 0.44
CA THR A 74 -4.08 11.35 1.16
C THR A 74 -4.96 10.22 1.65
N VAL A 75 -5.03 10.04 2.97
CA VAL A 75 -5.66 8.87 3.60
C VAL A 75 -6.43 9.25 4.86
N ARG A 76 -7.34 8.38 5.24
CA ARG A 76 -7.92 8.28 6.59
C ARG A 76 -8.18 6.81 6.88
N GLY A 77 -8.33 6.44 8.14
CA GLY A 77 -8.63 5.06 8.50
C GLY A 77 -8.69 4.84 9.99
N THR A 78 -9.00 3.61 10.38
CA THR A 78 -8.85 3.21 11.78
C THR A 78 -7.41 3.46 12.22
N PRO A 79 -7.19 4.20 13.33
CA PRO A 79 -5.84 4.46 13.82
C PRO A 79 -5.13 3.16 14.16
N ASP A 80 -4.22 2.77 13.31
CA ASP A 80 -3.39 1.57 13.45
C ASP A 80 -2.19 1.67 12.52
N GLU A 81 -1.29 0.71 12.61
CA GLU A 81 -0.10 0.64 11.78
C GLU A 81 -0.41 -0.07 10.46
N TYR A 82 -0.33 0.68 9.37
CA TYR A 82 -0.45 0.19 8.00
C TYR A 82 0.89 0.29 7.31
N TYR A 83 1.05 -0.40 6.18
CA TYR A 83 2.31 -0.45 5.45
C TYR A 83 2.13 -0.01 4.00
N ILE A 84 3.14 0.68 3.48
CA ILE A 84 3.35 0.81 2.05
C ILE A 84 4.42 -0.21 1.64
N TRP A 85 4.11 -1.00 0.62
CA TRP A 85 5.02 -2.00 0.06
C TRP A 85 5.31 -1.68 -1.40
N LEU A 86 6.59 -1.51 -1.73
CA LEU A 86 7.03 -1.27 -3.09
C LEU A 86 7.74 -2.52 -3.62
N ARG A 87 7.50 -2.85 -4.87
CA ARG A 87 8.20 -3.94 -5.54
C ARG A 87 8.88 -3.44 -6.80
N THR A 88 10.08 -3.95 -7.02
CA THR A 88 10.93 -3.70 -8.19
C THR A 88 11.35 -5.05 -8.78
N PRO A 89 12.07 -5.08 -9.92
CA PRO A 89 12.64 -6.33 -10.44
C PRO A 89 13.59 -7.05 -9.50
N ALA A 90 14.12 -6.36 -8.48
CA ALA A 90 14.95 -6.99 -7.45
C ALA A 90 14.14 -7.86 -6.47
N CYS A 91 12.82 -7.73 -6.46
CA CYS A 91 11.91 -8.57 -5.67
C CYS A 91 11.64 -9.85 -6.45
N ARG A 92 12.45 -10.89 -6.22
CA ARG A 92 12.39 -12.14 -6.97
C ARG A 92 11.38 -13.13 -6.42
N LEU A 93 11.17 -13.12 -5.10
CA LEU A 93 10.23 -14.00 -4.41
C LEU A 93 8.91 -13.26 -4.15
N PRO A 94 7.78 -13.97 -4.05
CA PRO A 94 6.47 -13.33 -3.87
C PRO A 94 6.36 -12.45 -2.63
N TRP A 95 7.12 -12.75 -1.58
CA TRP A 95 7.13 -12.00 -0.32
C TRP A 95 8.16 -10.89 -0.25
N ASP A 96 9.03 -10.75 -1.27
CA ASP A 96 10.03 -9.68 -1.30
C ASP A 96 9.37 -8.33 -1.52
N ARG A 97 9.80 -7.35 -0.75
CA ARG A 97 9.30 -5.98 -0.84
C ARG A 97 10.24 -4.99 -0.18
N TYR A 98 10.03 -3.73 -0.51
CA TYR A 98 10.55 -2.59 0.22
C TYR A 98 9.40 -2.00 1.01
N SER A 99 9.57 -1.77 2.31
CA SER A 99 8.47 -1.50 3.23
C SER A 99 8.74 -0.30 4.12
N ALA A 100 7.71 0.48 4.37
CA ALA A 100 7.63 1.46 5.44
C ALA A 100 6.23 1.42 6.05
N TYR A 101 6.10 1.82 7.31
CA TYR A 101 4.80 1.92 7.94
C TYR A 101 4.30 3.36 7.99
N PHE A 102 3.00 3.51 8.15
CA PHE A 102 2.35 4.78 8.42
C PHE A 102 1.10 4.56 9.28
N GLU A 103 0.68 5.59 10.00
CA GLU A 103 -0.50 5.55 10.85
C GLU A 103 -1.51 6.59 10.37
N PRO A 104 -2.62 6.18 9.75
CA PRO A 104 -3.71 7.10 9.43
C PRO A 104 -4.45 7.51 10.70
N THR A 105 -5.21 8.59 10.60
CA THR A 105 -6.17 8.99 11.62
C THR A 105 -7.60 8.86 11.09
N ASN A 106 -8.60 9.08 11.94
CA ASN A 106 -10.00 9.06 11.50
C ASN A 106 -10.36 10.21 10.56
N ASP A 107 -9.54 11.25 10.52
CA ASP A 107 -9.71 12.39 9.63
C ASP A 107 -8.77 12.30 8.43
N TRP A 108 -9.18 12.88 7.30
CA TRP A 108 -8.31 12.97 6.14
C TRP A 108 -7.02 13.71 6.47
N SER A 109 -5.90 13.11 6.09
CA SER A 109 -4.57 13.69 6.26
C SER A 109 -3.67 13.34 5.09
N VAL A 110 -2.66 14.16 4.88
CA VAL A 110 -1.61 13.94 3.89
C VAL A 110 -0.39 13.39 4.62
N ILE A 111 0.07 12.23 4.19
CA ILE A 111 1.26 11.57 4.76
C ILE A 111 2.33 11.48 3.68
N GLU A 112 3.53 11.95 3.99
CA GLU A 112 4.69 11.83 3.13
C GLU A 112 5.58 10.69 3.63
N ILE A 113 5.91 9.77 2.73
CA ILE A 113 6.76 8.61 3.00
C ILE A 113 8.01 8.73 2.12
N PRO A 114 9.12 9.26 2.65
CA PRO A 114 10.33 9.40 1.87
C PRO A 114 10.92 8.04 1.51
N PHE A 115 11.49 7.91 0.31
CA PHE A 115 12.12 6.66 -0.10
C PHE A 115 13.23 6.23 0.85
N SER A 116 13.88 7.16 1.53
CA SER A 116 14.91 6.87 2.53
C SER A 116 14.38 6.10 3.75
N SER A 117 13.08 6.16 4.03
CA SER A 117 12.45 5.42 5.13
C SER A 117 11.99 4.01 4.72
N ILE A 118 12.04 3.68 3.43
CA ILE A 118 11.55 2.42 2.89
C ILE A 118 12.69 1.42 2.86
N LYS A 119 12.51 0.30 3.59
CA LYS A 119 13.56 -0.69 3.85
C LYS A 119 13.26 -2.00 3.13
N LYS A 120 14.31 -2.67 2.65
CA LYS A 120 14.20 -4.02 2.07
C LYS A 120 13.72 -5.03 3.11
N SER A 121 12.93 -6.00 2.67
CA SER A 121 12.39 -7.05 3.54
C SER A 121 13.39 -8.19 3.82
N ASN A 122 14.33 -8.44 2.93
CA ASN A 122 15.26 -9.57 3.01
C ASN A 122 16.71 -9.15 2.73
N PHE A 123 17.64 -9.86 3.38
CA PHE A 123 19.06 -9.50 3.37
C PHE A 123 19.72 -9.57 1.98
N TYR A 124 19.23 -10.46 1.10
CA TYR A 124 19.79 -10.66 -0.25
C TYR A 124 19.36 -9.57 -1.24
N MET A 125 18.40 -8.73 -0.87
CA MET A 125 17.93 -7.64 -1.73
C MET A 125 18.90 -6.45 -1.70
N PRO A 126 18.98 -5.67 -2.78
CA PRO A 126 19.75 -4.43 -2.76
C PRO A 126 19.25 -3.47 -1.68
N LYS A 127 20.18 -2.86 -0.95
CA LYS A 127 19.83 -1.89 0.10
C LYS A 127 19.12 -0.66 -0.47
N LYS A 128 19.57 -0.20 -1.65
CA LYS A 128 19.02 0.99 -2.30
C LYS A 128 17.86 0.59 -3.22
N LEU A 129 16.71 1.23 -2.99
CA LEU A 129 15.54 1.10 -3.85
C LEU A 129 15.84 1.68 -5.25
N ASN A 130 15.58 0.91 -6.29
CA ASN A 130 15.64 1.41 -7.66
C ASN A 130 14.35 2.15 -8.00
N LYS A 131 14.37 3.47 -7.80
CA LYS A 131 13.20 4.34 -7.99
C LYS A 131 12.65 4.35 -9.42
N SER A 132 13.52 4.13 -10.41
CA SER A 132 13.10 4.08 -11.81
C SER A 132 12.33 2.80 -12.17
N ARG A 133 12.38 1.80 -11.33
CA ARG A 133 11.83 0.48 -11.62
C ARG A 133 10.78 0.01 -10.61
N ILE A 134 10.12 0.92 -9.92
CA ILE A 134 8.99 0.58 -9.04
C ILE A 134 7.85 0.09 -9.91
N ARG A 135 7.49 -1.19 -9.79
CA ARG A 135 6.44 -1.83 -10.59
C ARG A 135 5.08 -1.80 -9.91
N THR A 136 5.07 -1.97 -8.60
CA THR A 136 3.83 -1.96 -7.81
C THR A 136 4.01 -1.15 -6.54
N ILE A 137 2.91 -0.54 -6.14
CA ILE A 137 2.76 0.13 -4.85
C ILE A 137 1.57 -0.53 -4.18
N ALA A 138 1.76 -1.06 -2.97
CA ALA A 138 0.68 -1.71 -2.23
C ALA A 138 0.49 -1.03 -0.87
N PHE A 139 -0.76 -1.05 -0.41
CA PHE A 139 -1.14 -0.63 0.92
C PHE A 139 -1.64 -1.84 1.68
N ALA A 140 -1.08 -2.10 2.84
CA ALA A 140 -1.30 -3.34 3.57
C ALA A 140 -1.64 -3.13 5.03
N ALA A 141 -2.52 -3.98 5.53
CA ALA A 141 -2.72 -4.23 6.96
C ALA A 141 -2.08 -5.57 7.27
N TYR A 142 -1.17 -5.63 8.22
CA TYR A 142 -0.24 -6.74 8.35
C TYR A 142 0.18 -7.00 9.79
N GLY A 143 0.30 -8.28 10.14
CA GLY A 143 1.07 -8.73 11.29
C GLY A 143 0.34 -8.86 12.60
N LYS A 144 -0.96 -8.55 12.68
CA LYS A 144 -1.78 -8.75 13.87
C LYS A 144 -3.25 -8.91 13.53
N ASP A 145 -4.02 -9.43 14.47
CA ASP A 145 -5.47 -9.57 14.32
C ASP A 145 -6.14 -8.21 14.56
N PHE A 146 -6.84 -7.69 13.56
CA PHE A 146 -7.65 -6.48 13.72
C PHE A 146 -8.58 -6.27 12.53
N ASP A 147 -9.60 -5.44 12.73
CA ASP A 147 -10.47 -4.99 11.67
C ASP A 147 -9.87 -3.75 11.02
N ALA A 148 -9.35 -3.93 9.82
CA ALA A 148 -8.67 -2.88 9.07
C ALA A 148 -9.66 -2.10 8.22
N LYS A 149 -9.47 -0.79 8.13
CA LYS A 149 -10.18 0.10 7.23
C LYS A 149 -9.29 1.28 6.88
N LEU A 150 -8.93 1.37 5.61
CA LEU A 150 -8.08 2.43 5.07
C LEU A 150 -8.74 3.04 3.84
N ASP A 151 -9.00 4.32 3.88
CA ASP A 151 -9.49 5.10 2.76
C ASP A 151 -8.35 5.86 2.10
N ILE A 152 -8.26 5.78 0.77
CA ILE A 152 -7.18 6.35 -0.03
C ILE A 152 -7.79 7.23 -1.12
N ALA A 153 -7.47 8.52 -1.11
CA ALA A 153 -8.01 9.48 -2.08
C ALA A 153 -6.99 9.91 -3.14
N ASN A 154 -5.72 9.95 -2.81
CA ASN A 154 -4.67 10.39 -3.71
C ASN A 154 -3.35 9.71 -3.40
N ILE A 155 -2.62 9.37 -4.45
CA ILE A 155 -1.27 8.81 -4.37
C ILE A 155 -0.42 9.53 -5.40
N GLU A 156 0.69 10.10 -4.96
CA GLU A 156 1.60 10.81 -5.84
C GLU A 156 3.06 10.63 -5.44
N PHE A 157 3.96 10.78 -6.40
CA PHE A 157 5.38 10.99 -6.13
C PHE A 157 5.65 12.49 -5.90
N TYR A 158 6.49 12.79 -4.92
CA TYR A 158 6.87 14.16 -4.60
C TYR A 158 8.38 14.35 -4.58
#